data_3175384aa5e4a2293dc97f3538616ead
#
_entry.id   3175384aa5e4a2293dc97f3538616ead
#
_cell.length_a   1.000
_cell.length_b   1.000
_cell.length_c   1.000
_cell.angle_alpha   90.00
_cell.angle_beta   90.00
_cell.angle_gamma   90.00
#
_symmetry.space_group_name_H-M   'P 1'
#
loop_
_entity.id
_entity.type
_entity.pdbx_description
1 polymer ?
#
loop_
_entity_poly.entity_id
_entity_poly.type
_entity_poly.pdbx_seq_one_letter_code
_entity_poly.pdbx_strand_id
1 'polypeptide(L)'
;NPPGGRACIAASAMVWRMQLLPTLTTAHALFLDFDGTLTELAPRPEAVRVASGLIPTLSSLHAQLGGALAIVTGRPEADIDGFLAPLRLPLASEHGAQYRLFDTSVPATAPPALEPVLQAAQALAARHPGLLVETKRVSVALHYRLAPHLESLCHDTLVQAMREVDGVELLRGKCVFEVKPRGVHKGQAISDFMTQPPFAGRTPVFVGDDVTDEAGFAAVQALGGWGIKVGEGPTMAQHRCMTSA
;
A
#
# COMPACT_ATOMS: atom_id res chain seq x y z
N ASN A 1 -53.15 -26.31 -23.49
CA ASN A 1 -51.75 -25.93 -23.77
C ASN A 1 -51.60 -24.43 -23.86
N PRO A 2 -50.83 -23.80 -22.98
CA PRO A 2 -50.19 -22.52 -23.26
C PRO A 2 -48.67 -22.69 -23.37
N PRO A 3 -47.98 -21.85 -24.17
CA PRO A 3 -46.57 -21.98 -24.44
C PRO A 3 -45.72 -21.34 -23.32
N GLY A 4 -44.61 -22.00 -23.06
CA GLY A 4 -43.66 -21.59 -22.05
C GLY A 4 -42.98 -20.26 -22.37
N GLY A 5 -43.07 -19.33 -21.42
CA GLY A 5 -42.29 -18.12 -21.40
C GLY A 5 -40.85 -18.42 -21.02
N ARG A 6 -39.93 -18.28 -21.98
CA ARG A 6 -38.49 -18.21 -21.72
C ARG A 6 -38.22 -16.84 -21.10
N ALA A 7 -37.88 -16.82 -19.81
CA ALA A 7 -37.31 -15.66 -19.18
C ALA A 7 -35.91 -15.41 -19.77
N CYS A 8 -35.81 -14.41 -20.63
CA CYS A 8 -34.51 -13.84 -21.03
C CYS A 8 -33.86 -13.19 -19.80
N ILE A 9 -32.89 -13.86 -19.21
CA ILE A 9 -31.97 -13.23 -18.28
C ILE A 9 -31.08 -12.30 -19.13
N ALA A 10 -31.44 -11.02 -19.11
CA ALA A 10 -30.57 -9.99 -19.68
C ALA A 10 -29.27 -9.95 -18.85
N ALA A 11 -28.22 -10.56 -19.41
CA ALA A 11 -26.86 -10.33 -18.92
C ALA A 11 -26.58 -8.85 -19.15
N SER A 12 -26.65 -8.08 -18.08
CA SER A 12 -26.20 -6.69 -18.06
C SER A 12 -24.68 -6.69 -18.31
N ALA A 13 -24.30 -6.53 -19.58
CA ALA A 13 -22.93 -6.28 -19.95
C ALA A 13 -22.51 -4.95 -19.29
N MET A 14 -21.73 -5.05 -18.25
CA MET A 14 -21.13 -3.90 -17.59
C MET A 14 -20.14 -3.29 -18.58
N VAL A 15 -20.62 -2.32 -19.35
CA VAL A 15 -19.78 -1.54 -20.26
C VAL A 15 -18.88 -0.67 -19.41
N TRP A 16 -17.64 -1.09 -19.20
CA TRP A 16 -16.60 -0.28 -18.59
C TRP A 16 -16.37 0.92 -19.52
N ARG A 17 -16.97 2.06 -19.18
CA ARG A 17 -16.54 3.32 -19.76
C ARG A 17 -15.10 3.51 -19.28
N MET A 18 -14.14 3.54 -20.22
CA MET A 18 -12.84 4.13 -19.96
C MET A 18 -13.10 5.59 -19.56
N GLN A 19 -13.17 5.84 -18.27
CA GLN A 19 -13.16 7.21 -17.77
C GLN A 19 -11.75 7.72 -18.01
N LEU A 20 -11.62 8.74 -18.85
CA LEU A 20 -10.36 9.44 -18.99
C LEU A 20 -9.94 9.94 -17.61
N LEU A 21 -8.76 9.52 -17.18
CA LEU A 21 -8.20 10.01 -15.93
C LEU A 21 -8.02 11.53 -16.05
N PRO A 22 -8.30 12.28 -14.99
CA PRO A 22 -8.08 13.71 -14.99
C PRO A 22 -6.62 14.05 -15.27
N THR A 23 -6.38 15.10 -16.05
CA THR A 23 -5.03 15.57 -16.32
C THR A 23 -4.41 16.13 -15.04
N LEU A 24 -3.24 15.60 -14.66
CA LEU A 24 -2.48 16.13 -13.53
C LEU A 24 -1.84 17.46 -13.90
N THR A 25 -1.92 18.42 -13.00
CA THR A 25 -1.34 19.76 -13.10
C THR A 25 -0.66 20.13 -11.79
N THR A 26 -0.03 21.28 -11.71
CA THR A 26 0.56 21.82 -10.48
C THR A 26 -0.45 22.09 -9.37
N ALA A 27 -1.76 22.03 -9.65
CA ALA A 27 -2.81 22.09 -8.64
C ALA A 27 -3.00 20.76 -7.89
N HIS A 28 -2.33 19.70 -8.32
CA HIS A 28 -2.47 18.36 -7.73
C HIS A 28 -1.23 17.97 -6.92
N ALA A 29 -1.46 17.12 -5.91
CA ALA A 29 -0.45 16.39 -5.17
C ALA A 29 -0.62 14.90 -5.49
N LEU A 30 0.43 14.24 -5.95
CA LEU A 30 0.39 12.83 -6.38
C LEU A 30 1.06 11.93 -5.35
N PHE A 31 0.32 10.93 -4.89
CA PHE A 31 0.77 9.89 -3.99
C PHE A 31 0.71 8.55 -4.71
N LEU A 32 1.77 7.78 -4.65
CA LEU A 32 1.91 6.51 -5.36
C LEU A 32 2.28 5.40 -4.38
N ASP A 33 1.52 4.31 -4.39
CA ASP A 33 2.00 3.06 -3.84
C ASP A 33 3.10 2.47 -4.73
N PHE A 34 3.86 1.48 -4.22
CA PHE A 34 5.01 0.93 -4.91
C PHE A 34 4.73 -0.46 -5.49
N ASP A 35 4.44 -1.45 -4.64
CA ASP A 35 4.28 -2.85 -5.04
C ASP A 35 2.91 -3.12 -5.65
N GLY A 36 2.84 -3.61 -6.88
CA GLY A 36 1.60 -3.81 -7.62
C GLY A 36 1.08 -2.54 -8.30
N THR A 37 1.69 -1.39 -8.02
CA THR A 37 1.34 -0.07 -8.58
C THR A 37 2.42 0.44 -9.53
N LEU A 38 3.62 0.69 -9.02
CA LEU A 38 4.78 1.12 -9.81
C LEU A 38 5.64 -0.03 -10.31
N THR A 39 5.54 -1.17 -9.65
CA THR A 39 6.24 -2.41 -9.99
C THR A 39 5.28 -3.58 -9.96
N GLU A 40 5.59 -4.63 -10.70
CA GLU A 40 4.84 -5.88 -10.60
C GLU A 40 5.05 -6.55 -9.23
N LEU A 41 4.02 -7.28 -8.77
CA LEU A 41 4.12 -8.07 -7.55
C LEU A 41 5.11 -9.23 -7.75
N ALA A 42 6.15 -9.27 -6.96
CA ALA A 42 7.12 -10.35 -6.98
C ALA A 42 6.83 -11.43 -5.92
N PRO A 43 7.28 -12.69 -6.13
CA PRO A 43 7.12 -13.75 -5.14
C PRO A 43 7.85 -13.49 -3.81
N ARG A 44 8.92 -12.69 -3.86
CA ARG A 44 9.73 -12.26 -2.70
C ARG A 44 10.02 -10.77 -2.79
N PRO A 45 10.15 -10.07 -1.68
CA PRO A 45 10.44 -8.64 -1.66
C PRO A 45 11.69 -8.23 -2.46
N GLU A 46 12.74 -9.06 -2.40
CA GLU A 46 14.04 -8.81 -3.06
C GLU A 46 13.99 -9.08 -4.58
N ALA A 47 12.95 -9.76 -5.06
CA ALA A 47 12.80 -10.13 -6.47
C ALA A 47 12.10 -9.06 -7.31
N VAL A 48 11.71 -7.94 -6.71
CA VAL A 48 11.08 -6.82 -7.41
C VAL A 48 12.06 -6.22 -8.41
N ARG A 49 11.55 -5.91 -9.62
CA ARG A 49 12.31 -5.27 -10.69
C ARG A 49 11.65 -3.95 -11.06
N VAL A 50 12.47 -2.93 -11.13
CA VAL A 50 12.07 -1.59 -11.57
C VAL A 50 12.28 -1.49 -13.08
N ALA A 51 11.22 -1.12 -13.81
CA ALA A 51 11.32 -0.89 -15.25
C ALA A 51 12.26 0.28 -15.55
N SER A 52 13.06 0.16 -16.61
CA SER A 52 14.10 1.16 -16.97
C SER A 52 13.56 2.59 -17.18
N GLY A 53 12.28 2.71 -17.56
CA GLY A 53 11.62 4.01 -17.75
C GLY A 53 11.02 4.62 -16.48
N LEU A 54 10.92 3.89 -15.37
CA LEU A 54 10.22 4.36 -14.18
C LEU A 54 10.90 5.56 -13.53
N ILE A 55 12.21 5.48 -13.28
CA ILE A 55 12.96 6.55 -12.61
C ILE A 55 12.91 7.87 -13.41
N PRO A 56 13.18 7.90 -14.72
CA PRO A 56 13.02 9.12 -15.52
C PRO A 56 11.59 9.68 -15.50
N THR A 57 10.58 8.80 -15.55
CA THR A 57 9.17 9.21 -15.49
C THR A 57 8.83 9.86 -14.16
N LEU A 58 9.21 9.24 -13.04
CA LEU A 58 8.99 9.79 -11.70
C LEU A 58 9.72 11.11 -11.49
N SER A 59 10.96 11.22 -11.98
CA SER A 59 11.73 12.46 -11.92
C SER A 59 11.04 13.59 -12.68
N SER A 60 10.56 13.29 -13.91
CA SER A 60 9.81 14.26 -14.73
C SER A 60 8.50 14.69 -14.05
N LEU A 61 7.72 13.74 -13.54
CA LEU A 61 6.47 14.04 -12.83
C LEU A 61 6.70 14.86 -11.55
N HIS A 62 7.73 14.52 -10.79
CA HIS A 62 8.10 15.27 -9.59
C HIS A 62 8.41 16.73 -9.92
N ALA A 63 9.20 16.97 -10.99
CA ALA A 63 9.49 18.32 -11.45
C ALA A 63 8.23 19.05 -11.97
N GLN A 64 7.40 18.40 -12.79
CA GLN A 64 6.16 18.96 -13.32
C GLN A 64 5.15 19.33 -12.25
N LEU A 65 5.07 18.52 -11.18
CA LEU A 65 4.21 18.76 -10.02
C LEU A 65 4.88 19.72 -9.00
N GLY A 66 5.99 20.36 -9.31
CA GLY A 66 6.68 21.28 -8.40
C GLY A 66 7.04 20.64 -7.06
N GLY A 67 7.46 19.37 -7.09
CA GLY A 67 7.85 18.61 -5.90
C GLY A 67 6.72 17.87 -5.18
N ALA A 68 5.45 18.06 -5.56
CA ALA A 68 4.30 17.45 -4.89
C ALA A 68 4.01 16.02 -5.39
N LEU A 69 5.02 15.16 -5.35
CA LEU A 69 4.93 13.73 -5.60
C LEU A 69 5.59 12.97 -4.46
N ALA A 70 4.89 12.01 -3.85
CA ALA A 70 5.41 11.17 -2.78
C ALA A 70 5.12 9.69 -3.04
N ILE A 71 6.00 8.83 -2.56
CA ILE A 71 5.75 7.38 -2.45
C ILE A 71 5.13 7.09 -1.09
N VAL A 72 4.09 6.24 -1.04
CA VAL A 72 3.40 5.83 0.19
C VAL A 72 3.31 4.31 0.20
N THR A 73 4.19 3.63 0.92
CA THR A 73 4.43 2.20 0.79
C THR A 73 4.52 1.47 2.14
N GLY A 74 4.28 0.16 2.12
CA GLY A 74 4.58 -0.72 3.26
C GLY A 74 6.06 -1.12 3.36
N ARG A 75 6.90 -0.77 2.37
CA ARG A 75 8.33 -1.09 2.39
C ARG A 75 9.12 -0.18 3.33
N PRO A 76 10.26 -0.67 3.86
CA PRO A 76 11.26 0.16 4.52
C PRO A 76 11.85 1.22 3.56
N GLU A 77 12.27 2.35 4.11
CA GLU A 77 12.90 3.44 3.35
C GLU A 77 14.11 2.98 2.54
N ALA A 78 14.98 2.15 3.13
CA ALA A 78 16.19 1.65 2.48
C ALA A 78 15.90 0.86 1.19
N ASP A 79 14.80 0.10 1.14
CA ASP A 79 14.39 -0.64 -0.03
C ASP A 79 14.01 0.31 -1.17
N ILE A 80 13.19 1.31 -0.88
CA ILE A 80 12.75 2.30 -1.87
C ILE A 80 13.94 3.10 -2.40
N ASP A 81 14.87 3.50 -1.53
CA ASP A 81 16.09 4.20 -1.94
C ASP A 81 16.97 3.31 -2.83
N GLY A 82 17.05 2.02 -2.54
CA GLY A 82 17.78 1.06 -3.38
C GLY A 82 17.14 0.89 -4.76
N PHE A 83 15.81 0.78 -4.83
CA PHE A 83 15.07 0.60 -6.09
C PHE A 83 15.04 1.85 -6.97
N LEU A 84 14.95 3.03 -6.38
CA LEU A 84 14.80 4.28 -7.10
C LEU A 84 16.10 5.08 -7.27
N ALA A 85 17.23 4.57 -6.76
CA ALA A 85 18.52 5.27 -6.88
C ALA A 85 18.82 5.71 -8.33
N PRO A 86 19.30 6.94 -8.56
CA PRO A 86 19.67 7.97 -7.58
C PRO A 86 18.51 8.91 -7.18
N LEU A 87 17.27 8.65 -7.61
CA LEU A 87 16.13 9.50 -7.35
C LEU A 87 15.67 9.35 -5.89
N ARG A 88 15.58 10.47 -5.17
CA ARG A 88 15.00 10.54 -3.82
C ARG A 88 13.73 11.39 -3.86
N LEU A 89 12.62 10.77 -3.48
CA LEU A 89 11.31 11.41 -3.42
C LEU A 89 10.85 11.56 -1.97
N PRO A 90 9.93 12.48 -1.68
CA PRO A 90 9.12 12.42 -0.47
C PRO A 90 8.56 11.01 -0.30
N LEU A 91 8.61 10.47 0.93
CA LEU A 91 8.32 9.07 1.19
C LEU A 91 7.59 8.91 2.53
N ALA A 92 6.51 8.13 2.54
CA ALA A 92 5.98 7.51 3.73
C ALA A 92 6.23 6.00 3.62
N SER A 93 7.14 5.50 4.44
CA SER A 93 7.52 4.08 4.52
C SER A 93 6.82 3.36 5.67
N GLU A 94 6.83 2.03 5.65
CA GLU A 94 6.17 1.17 6.65
C GLU A 94 4.73 1.63 6.95
N HIS A 95 3.94 1.84 5.88
CA HIS A 95 2.55 2.32 5.91
C HIS A 95 2.35 3.71 6.53
N GLY A 96 3.40 4.52 6.66
CA GLY A 96 3.37 5.83 7.29
C GLY A 96 3.97 5.88 8.69
N ALA A 97 4.66 4.83 9.11
CA ALA A 97 5.39 4.84 10.39
C ALA A 97 6.64 5.72 10.36
N GLN A 98 7.14 6.01 9.17
CA GLN A 98 8.27 6.91 8.96
C GLN A 98 8.01 7.80 7.75
N TYR A 99 8.36 9.07 7.89
CA TYR A 99 8.24 10.07 6.84
C TYR A 99 9.60 10.60 6.44
N ARG A 100 9.78 10.81 5.15
CA ARG A 100 10.83 11.65 4.60
C ARG A 100 10.20 12.75 3.77
N LEU A 101 10.42 13.97 4.21
CA LEU A 101 10.14 15.16 3.43
C LEU A 101 11.48 15.88 3.21
N PHE A 102 11.82 16.16 1.96
CA PHE A 102 13.17 16.59 1.58
C PHE A 102 14.22 15.53 1.96
N ASP A 103 15.33 15.91 2.60
CA ASP A 103 16.43 15.02 2.99
C ASP A 103 16.38 14.54 4.44
N THR A 104 15.30 14.86 5.16
CA THR A 104 15.16 14.49 6.58
C THR A 104 14.10 13.41 6.75
N SER A 105 14.51 12.27 7.33
CA SER A 105 13.59 11.19 7.71
C SER A 105 13.23 11.31 9.19
N VAL A 106 11.93 11.31 9.48
CA VAL A 106 11.40 11.45 10.84
C VAL A 106 10.43 10.29 11.13
N PRO A 107 10.54 9.62 12.29
CA PRO A 107 9.55 8.62 12.69
C PRO A 107 8.23 9.32 13.03
N ALA A 108 7.12 8.78 12.52
CA ALA A 108 5.77 9.26 12.85
C ALA A 108 5.37 8.85 14.29
N THR A 109 5.91 7.74 14.76
CA THR A 109 5.59 7.16 16.07
C THR A 109 6.79 6.45 16.67
N ALA A 110 6.80 6.32 18.00
CA ALA A 110 7.78 5.48 18.68
C ALA A 110 7.54 4.00 18.32
N PRO A 111 8.61 3.21 18.12
CA PRO A 111 8.46 1.79 17.88
C PRO A 111 7.77 1.10 19.07
N PRO A 112 6.73 0.28 18.86
CA PRO A 112 6.15 -0.52 19.92
C PRO A 112 7.11 -1.65 20.36
N ALA A 113 6.90 -2.18 21.56
CA ALA A 113 7.68 -3.30 22.07
C ALA A 113 7.17 -4.62 21.46
N LEU A 114 7.54 -4.93 20.22
CA LEU A 114 7.05 -6.08 19.44
C LEU A 114 7.77 -7.40 19.75
N GLU A 115 8.62 -7.46 20.76
CA GLU A 115 9.41 -8.65 21.09
C GLU A 115 8.55 -9.91 21.28
N PRO A 116 7.40 -9.89 22.02
CA PRO A 116 6.52 -11.07 22.15
C PRO A 116 5.99 -11.55 20.81
N VAL A 117 5.61 -10.63 19.93
CA VAL A 117 5.10 -10.92 18.58
C VAL A 117 6.21 -11.52 17.71
N LEU A 118 7.40 -10.95 17.75
CA LEU A 118 8.56 -11.43 16.98
C LEU A 118 8.94 -12.86 17.40
N GLN A 119 9.04 -13.13 18.70
CA GLN A 119 9.36 -14.45 19.22
C GLN A 119 8.31 -15.50 18.84
N ALA A 120 7.02 -15.17 18.94
CA ALA A 120 5.93 -16.06 18.54
C ALA A 120 5.99 -16.37 17.03
N ALA A 121 6.19 -15.35 16.18
CA ALA A 121 6.31 -15.51 14.73
C ALA A 121 7.52 -16.37 14.36
N GLN A 122 8.69 -16.11 14.95
CA GLN A 122 9.92 -16.88 14.71
C GLN A 122 9.79 -18.34 15.18
N ALA A 123 9.21 -18.57 16.36
CA ALA A 123 8.97 -19.92 16.87
C ALA A 123 8.00 -20.71 15.98
N LEU A 124 7.00 -20.05 15.39
CA LEU A 124 6.11 -20.67 14.42
C LEU A 124 6.84 -20.98 13.11
N ALA A 125 7.58 -20.03 12.55
CA ALA A 125 8.32 -20.21 11.30
C ALA A 125 9.40 -21.29 11.39
N ALA A 126 10.05 -21.45 12.54
CA ALA A 126 11.04 -22.51 12.78
C ALA A 126 10.45 -23.92 12.68
N ARG A 127 9.14 -24.08 12.95
CA ARG A 127 8.42 -25.36 12.92
C ARG A 127 7.71 -25.65 11.60
N HIS A 128 7.52 -24.62 10.78
CA HIS A 128 6.73 -24.72 9.55
C HIS A 128 7.48 -24.13 8.34
N PRO A 129 8.14 -24.97 7.55
CA PRO A 129 8.78 -24.55 6.30
C PRO A 129 7.75 -23.84 5.39
N GLY A 130 8.17 -22.75 4.77
CA GLY A 130 7.32 -21.92 3.91
C GLY A 130 6.73 -20.69 4.62
N LEU A 131 6.89 -20.56 5.93
CA LEU A 131 6.66 -19.31 6.63
C LEU A 131 7.92 -18.45 6.63
N LEU A 132 7.76 -17.15 6.44
CA LEU A 132 8.85 -16.16 6.48
C LEU A 132 8.48 -15.03 7.43
N VAL A 133 9.36 -14.74 8.37
CA VAL A 133 9.23 -13.58 9.27
C VAL A 133 10.05 -12.44 8.73
N GLU A 134 9.43 -11.28 8.54
CA GLU A 134 10.08 -10.02 8.18
C GLU A 134 9.96 -9.05 9.36
N THR A 135 11.08 -8.61 9.88
CA THR A 135 11.13 -7.60 10.94
C THR A 135 11.40 -6.25 10.32
N LYS A 136 10.49 -5.31 10.51
CA LYS A 136 10.63 -3.92 10.12
C LYS A 136 10.92 -3.07 11.36
N ARG A 137 11.09 -1.77 11.17
CA ARG A 137 11.40 -0.85 12.27
C ARG A 137 10.31 -0.79 13.34
N VAL A 138 9.05 -0.78 12.92
CA VAL A 138 7.89 -0.59 13.80
C VAL A 138 6.85 -1.72 13.67
N SER A 139 7.13 -2.75 12.88
CA SER A 139 6.19 -3.84 12.64
C SER A 139 6.90 -5.19 12.46
N VAL A 140 6.13 -6.27 12.62
CA VAL A 140 6.55 -7.64 12.33
C VAL A 140 5.55 -8.25 11.37
N ALA A 141 6.03 -8.71 10.21
CA ALA A 141 5.22 -9.39 9.21
C ALA A 141 5.52 -10.90 9.19
N LEU A 142 4.47 -11.70 9.10
CA LEU A 142 4.53 -13.16 8.95
C LEU A 142 3.88 -13.54 7.61
N HIS A 143 4.73 -13.91 6.66
CA HIS A 143 4.32 -14.32 5.31
C HIS A 143 4.03 -15.82 5.30
N TYR A 144 2.88 -16.19 4.72
CA TYR A 144 2.45 -17.59 4.56
C TYR A 144 2.17 -17.96 3.10
N ARG A 145 2.70 -17.19 2.13
CA ARG A 145 2.47 -17.40 0.69
C ARG A 145 2.88 -18.78 0.20
N LEU A 146 3.98 -19.34 0.74
CA LEU A 146 4.47 -20.66 0.40
C LEU A 146 3.84 -21.78 1.26
N ALA A 147 2.99 -21.42 2.24
CA ALA A 147 2.27 -22.34 3.11
C ALA A 147 0.84 -21.83 3.39
N PRO A 148 0.00 -21.62 2.36
CA PRO A 148 -1.30 -20.95 2.51
C PRO A 148 -2.27 -21.70 3.41
N HIS A 149 -2.10 -23.01 3.60
CA HIS A 149 -2.89 -23.83 4.52
C HIS A 149 -2.66 -23.48 6.01
N LEU A 150 -1.61 -22.71 6.32
CA LEU A 150 -1.27 -22.27 7.68
C LEU A 150 -1.86 -20.89 8.02
N GLU A 151 -2.67 -20.30 7.17
CA GLU A 151 -3.23 -18.96 7.37
C GLU A 151 -3.86 -18.78 8.76
N SER A 152 -4.78 -19.68 9.13
CA SER A 152 -5.46 -19.60 10.44
C SER A 152 -4.47 -19.73 11.61
N LEU A 153 -3.50 -20.63 11.49
CA LEU A 153 -2.49 -20.82 12.53
C LEU A 153 -1.60 -19.57 12.70
N CYS A 154 -1.20 -18.94 11.59
CA CYS A 154 -0.45 -17.68 11.61
C CYS A 154 -1.26 -16.56 12.28
N HIS A 155 -2.53 -16.40 11.88
CA HIS A 155 -3.45 -15.43 12.47
C HIS A 155 -3.55 -15.61 13.98
N ASP A 156 -3.92 -16.82 14.45
CA ASP A 156 -4.19 -17.08 15.85
C ASP A 156 -2.93 -16.92 16.72
N THR A 157 -1.77 -17.32 16.19
CA THR A 157 -0.47 -17.12 16.86
C THR A 157 -0.18 -15.65 17.09
N LEU A 158 -0.35 -14.81 16.06
CA LEU A 158 -0.09 -13.38 16.17
C LEU A 158 -1.12 -12.69 17.07
N VAL A 159 -2.41 -13.00 16.93
CA VAL A 159 -3.47 -12.46 17.81
C VAL A 159 -3.23 -12.81 19.28
N GLN A 160 -2.76 -14.02 19.58
CA GLN A 160 -2.40 -14.40 20.95
C GLN A 160 -1.21 -13.58 21.45
N ALA A 161 -0.15 -13.43 20.67
CA ALA A 161 1.04 -12.67 21.06
C ALA A 161 0.76 -11.16 21.23
N MET A 162 -0.16 -10.60 20.43
CA MET A 162 -0.57 -9.20 20.54
C MET A 162 -1.25 -8.85 21.88
N ARG A 163 -1.74 -9.83 22.63
CA ARG A 163 -2.33 -9.58 23.96
C ARG A 163 -1.32 -9.06 24.97
N GLU A 164 -0.04 -9.26 24.72
CA GLU A 164 1.07 -8.81 25.55
C GLU A 164 1.63 -7.45 25.10
N VAL A 165 1.05 -6.84 24.05
CA VAL A 165 1.57 -5.61 23.43
C VAL A 165 0.44 -4.60 23.26
N ASP A 166 0.55 -3.45 23.90
CA ASP A 166 -0.43 -2.37 23.76
C ASP A 166 -0.21 -1.54 22.49
N GLY A 167 -1.29 -0.94 22.01
CA GLY A 167 -1.24 0.07 20.93
C GLY A 167 -0.94 -0.51 19.54
N VAL A 168 -1.09 -1.82 19.34
CA VAL A 168 -0.89 -2.48 18.04
C VAL A 168 -2.19 -2.95 17.40
N GLU A 169 -2.14 -3.19 16.11
CA GLU A 169 -3.22 -3.81 15.33
C GLU A 169 -2.65 -4.83 14.35
N LEU A 170 -3.49 -5.79 13.96
CA LEU A 170 -3.16 -6.79 12.94
C LEU A 170 -3.68 -6.31 11.58
N LEU A 171 -2.77 -6.13 10.65
CA LEU A 171 -3.08 -5.88 9.24
C LEU A 171 -3.06 -7.20 8.46
N ARG A 172 -4.11 -7.46 7.69
CA ARG A 172 -4.19 -8.62 6.80
C ARG A 172 -3.92 -8.19 5.36
N GLY A 173 -2.79 -8.60 4.83
CA GLY A 173 -2.41 -8.40 3.43
C GLY A 173 -2.57 -9.68 2.59
N LYS A 174 -2.06 -9.66 1.37
CA LYS A 174 -2.11 -10.78 0.43
C LYS A 174 -1.08 -11.86 0.80
N CYS A 175 -1.52 -12.89 1.52
CA CYS A 175 -0.71 -13.97 2.08
C CYS A 175 0.32 -13.50 3.13
N VAL A 176 -0.03 -12.49 3.91
CA VAL A 176 0.77 -11.94 5.00
C VAL A 176 -0.13 -11.40 6.11
N PHE A 177 0.30 -11.56 7.33
CA PHE A 177 -0.21 -10.81 8.49
C PHE A 177 0.91 -9.93 9.03
N GLU A 178 0.61 -8.67 9.31
CA GLU A 178 1.55 -7.71 9.85
C GLU A 178 1.01 -7.10 11.14
N VAL A 179 1.76 -7.20 12.23
CA VAL A 179 1.47 -6.51 13.48
C VAL A 179 2.21 -5.18 13.47
N LYS A 180 1.47 -4.08 13.59
CA LYS A 180 1.97 -2.71 13.47
C LYS A 180 1.32 -1.78 14.49
N PRO A 181 1.85 -0.56 14.72
CA PRO A 181 1.19 0.44 15.55
C PRO A 181 -0.20 0.77 15.03
N ARG A 182 -1.15 0.90 15.97
CA ARG A 182 -2.53 1.30 15.65
C ARG A 182 -2.58 2.72 15.11
N GLY A 183 -3.42 2.94 14.10
CA GLY A 183 -3.61 4.25 13.48
C GLY A 183 -2.52 4.64 12.48
N VAL A 184 -1.47 3.83 12.32
CA VAL A 184 -0.47 4.02 11.28
C VAL A 184 -0.97 3.35 10.00
N HIS A 185 -1.42 4.14 9.03
CA HIS A 185 -1.89 3.67 7.73
C HIS A 185 -1.67 4.71 6.63
N LYS A 186 -1.68 4.29 5.37
CA LYS A 186 -1.39 5.14 4.21
C LYS A 186 -2.27 6.40 4.14
N GLY A 187 -3.52 6.32 4.60
CA GLY A 187 -4.44 7.48 4.64
C GLY A 187 -3.99 8.56 5.61
N GLN A 188 -3.49 8.18 6.81
CA GLN A 188 -2.91 9.14 7.74
C GLN A 188 -1.66 9.79 7.13
N ALA A 189 -0.79 8.99 6.52
CA ALA A 189 0.41 9.49 5.85
C ALA A 189 0.10 10.55 4.80
N ILE A 190 -0.89 10.31 3.94
CA ILE A 190 -1.33 11.27 2.93
C ILE A 190 -1.86 12.54 3.59
N SER A 191 -2.70 12.42 4.63
CA SER A 191 -3.24 13.56 5.35
C SER A 191 -2.13 14.43 5.95
N ASP A 192 -1.10 13.82 6.52
CA ASP A 192 0.04 14.52 7.10
C ASP A 192 0.86 15.27 6.03
N PHE A 193 1.12 14.65 4.87
CA PHE A 193 1.76 15.33 3.75
C PHE A 193 0.96 16.55 3.29
N MET A 194 -0.38 16.42 3.21
CA MET A 194 -1.25 17.51 2.76
C MET A 194 -1.27 18.73 3.68
N THR A 195 -0.70 18.63 4.88
CA THR A 195 -0.54 19.80 5.79
C THR A 195 0.70 20.62 5.50
N GLN A 196 1.62 20.14 4.66
CA GLN A 196 2.95 20.74 4.48
C GLN A 196 3.28 21.04 3.00
N PRO A 197 4.08 22.09 2.71
CA PRO A 197 4.63 22.27 1.37
C PRO A 197 5.50 21.08 0.95
N PRO A 198 5.50 20.71 -0.35
CA PRO A 198 4.81 21.34 -1.47
C PRO A 198 3.38 20.83 -1.69
N PHE A 199 2.83 19.99 -0.80
CA PHE A 199 1.54 19.33 -0.96
C PHE A 199 0.35 20.20 -0.50
N ALA A 200 0.55 21.03 0.50
CA ALA A 200 -0.50 21.85 1.09
C ALA A 200 -1.24 22.73 0.07
N GLY A 201 -2.58 22.76 0.18
CA GLY A 201 -3.45 23.56 -0.69
C GLY A 201 -3.70 22.94 -2.07
N ARG A 202 -3.19 21.74 -2.35
CA ARG A 202 -3.40 21.03 -3.62
C ARG A 202 -4.51 19.98 -3.49
N THR A 203 -5.00 19.50 -4.65
CA THR A 203 -5.94 18.39 -4.71
C THR A 203 -5.16 17.07 -4.70
N PRO A 204 -5.33 16.18 -3.70
CA PRO A 204 -4.57 14.94 -3.62
C PRO A 204 -5.11 13.88 -4.59
N VAL A 205 -4.18 13.15 -5.20
CA VAL A 205 -4.45 11.97 -6.04
C VAL A 205 -3.63 10.82 -5.48
N PHE A 206 -4.26 9.68 -5.20
CA PHE A 206 -3.58 8.49 -4.75
C PHE A 206 -3.82 7.32 -5.68
N VAL A 207 -2.74 6.61 -6.04
CA VAL A 207 -2.76 5.43 -6.91
C VAL A 207 -2.26 4.24 -6.09
N GLY A 208 -3.02 3.13 -6.10
CA GLY A 208 -2.70 1.92 -5.35
C GLY A 208 -3.40 0.68 -5.88
N ASP A 209 -2.97 -0.52 -5.46
CA ASP A 209 -3.47 -1.80 -5.98
C ASP A 209 -4.08 -2.74 -4.93
N ASP A 210 -3.78 -2.56 -3.64
CA ASP A 210 -4.13 -3.53 -2.60
C ASP A 210 -5.15 -2.97 -1.58
N VAL A 211 -5.59 -3.85 -0.68
CA VAL A 211 -6.51 -3.54 0.43
C VAL A 211 -5.92 -2.49 1.38
N THR A 212 -4.60 -2.45 1.53
CA THR A 212 -3.90 -1.46 2.35
C THR A 212 -4.02 -0.03 1.81
N ASP A 213 -4.38 0.11 0.51
CA ASP A 213 -4.56 1.38 -0.16
C ASP A 213 -5.96 1.98 0.05
N GLU A 214 -6.92 1.18 0.50
CA GLU A 214 -8.29 1.66 0.69
C GLU A 214 -8.36 2.82 1.70
N ALA A 215 -7.53 2.78 2.76
CA ALA A 215 -7.41 3.91 3.69
C ALA A 215 -6.84 5.17 3.01
N GLY A 216 -5.94 5.00 2.04
CA GLY A 216 -5.41 6.09 1.21
C GLY A 216 -6.48 6.67 0.29
N PHE A 217 -7.26 5.81 -0.38
CA PHE A 217 -8.38 6.25 -1.21
C PHE A 217 -9.42 7.02 -0.40
N ALA A 218 -9.78 6.54 0.80
CA ALA A 218 -10.68 7.26 1.69
C ALA A 218 -10.15 8.65 2.06
N ALA A 219 -8.87 8.75 2.40
CA ALA A 219 -8.24 10.00 2.81
C ALA A 219 -8.23 11.04 1.68
N VAL A 220 -7.79 10.66 0.46
CA VAL A 220 -7.78 11.62 -0.66
C VAL A 220 -9.18 12.10 -1.03
N GLN A 221 -10.18 11.22 -0.96
CA GLN A 221 -11.58 11.57 -1.23
C GLN A 221 -12.14 12.53 -0.19
N ALA A 222 -11.84 12.31 1.09
CA ALA A 222 -12.24 13.21 2.17
C ALA A 222 -11.62 14.61 2.02
N LEU A 223 -10.47 14.70 1.35
CA LEU A 223 -9.77 15.94 1.03
C LEU A 223 -10.16 16.53 -0.34
N GLY A 224 -11.22 16.01 -0.99
CA GLY A 224 -11.72 16.50 -2.27
C GLY A 224 -10.90 16.05 -3.49
N GLY A 225 -10.06 15.03 -3.32
CA GLY A 225 -9.25 14.43 -4.37
C GLY A 225 -9.79 13.10 -4.90
N TRP A 226 -8.94 12.30 -5.55
CA TRP A 226 -9.34 11.05 -6.20
C TRP A 226 -8.43 9.88 -5.84
N GLY A 227 -9.07 8.70 -5.68
CA GLY A 227 -8.39 7.41 -5.66
C GLY A 227 -8.39 6.75 -7.03
N ILE A 228 -7.28 6.15 -7.42
CA ILE A 228 -7.12 5.38 -8.65
C ILE A 228 -6.64 3.98 -8.28
N LYS A 229 -7.52 2.98 -8.46
CA LYS A 229 -7.20 1.56 -8.26
C LYS A 229 -6.43 1.02 -9.46
N VAL A 230 -5.30 0.37 -9.21
CA VAL A 230 -4.60 -0.45 -10.21
C VAL A 230 -5.14 -1.87 -10.14
N GLY A 231 -5.46 -2.48 -11.29
CA GLY A 231 -5.96 -3.85 -11.38
C GLY A 231 -7.41 -4.03 -10.95
N GLU A 232 -7.79 -5.28 -10.72
CA GLU A 232 -9.16 -5.70 -10.42
C GLU A 232 -9.45 -5.75 -8.90
N GLY A 233 -10.68 -6.15 -8.56
CA GLY A 233 -11.14 -6.34 -7.19
C GLY A 233 -11.99 -5.20 -6.63
N PRO A 234 -12.62 -5.41 -5.46
CA PRO A 234 -13.42 -4.39 -4.80
C PRO A 234 -12.54 -3.19 -4.39
N THR A 235 -13.08 -2.00 -4.50
CA THR A 235 -12.40 -0.77 -4.07
C THR A 235 -13.39 0.38 -3.88
N MET A 236 -13.03 1.32 -3.01
CA MET A 236 -13.71 2.61 -2.89
C MET A 236 -13.10 3.70 -3.78
N ALA A 237 -12.03 3.41 -4.53
CA ALA A 237 -11.45 4.36 -5.48
C ALA A 237 -12.45 4.73 -6.58
N GLN A 238 -12.49 6.01 -6.96
CA GLN A 238 -13.42 6.51 -8.00
C GLN A 238 -12.99 6.12 -9.41
N HIS A 239 -11.70 5.91 -9.62
CA HIS A 239 -11.13 5.57 -10.91
C HIS A 239 -10.38 4.25 -10.86
N ARG A 240 -10.18 3.67 -12.04
CA ARG A 240 -9.44 2.41 -12.18
C ARG A 240 -8.58 2.47 -13.43
N CYS A 241 -7.37 1.93 -13.31
CA CYS A 241 -6.55 1.58 -14.47
C CYS A 241 -6.20 0.09 -14.42
N MET A 242 -6.06 -0.50 -15.59
CA MET A 242 -5.58 -1.87 -15.72
C MET A 242 -4.06 -1.83 -15.84
N THR A 243 -3.36 -2.79 -15.25
CA THR A 243 -1.96 -3.00 -15.56
C THR A 243 -1.85 -3.40 -17.02
N SER A 244 -0.94 -2.82 -17.78
CA SER A 244 -0.53 -3.38 -19.07
C SER A 244 0.11 -4.74 -18.78
N ALA A 245 -0.55 -5.82 -19.22
CA ALA A 245 0.04 -7.16 -19.23
C ALA A 245 1.22 -7.19 -20.21
#